data_a9d92a203fe642786f68ef7cabb2d316
#
_entry.id   a9d92a203fe642786f68ef7cabb2d316
#
_cell.length_a   1.000
_cell.length_b   1.000
_cell.length_c   1.000
_cell.angle_alpha   90.00
_cell.angle_beta   90.00
_cell.angle_gamma   90.00
#
_symmetry.space_group_name_H-M   'P 1'
#
loop_
_entity.id
_entity.type
_entity.pdbx_description
1 polymer ?
#
loop_
_entity_poly.entity_id
_entity_poly.type
_entity_poly.pdbx_seq_one_letter_code
_entity_poly.pdbx_strand_id
1 'polypeptide(L)'
;LYSYLRQRGINTELAKRECREVRYLTDGKPYFAVGFPNRSGGYEIRNKLFKGCIAPKDITHIRQEQPRETCCLFEGFMDYLSFLTLRLERCPERPDLDGQDYIVLNSTSNLSKAIRPLDGYGRIHCFLDNDKAGMEAVQELREEYGLRVRDASHIYGGYNDLNDFLCGKRSGQAERRQEKQEPEGGQRQARQPKNKGIRM
;
A
#
# COMPACT_ATOMS: atom_id res chain seq x y z
N LEU A 1 -1.97 2.89 -20.29
CA LEU A 1 -2.28 2.41 -18.94
C LEU A 1 -1.04 1.89 -18.21
N TYR A 2 -0.22 1.08 -18.84
CA TYR A 2 1.02 0.58 -18.23
C TYR A 2 2.04 1.70 -17.90
N SER A 3 2.03 2.82 -18.65
CA SER A 3 2.82 3.99 -18.29
C SER A 3 2.41 4.55 -16.92
N TYR A 4 1.12 4.58 -16.60
CA TYR A 4 0.63 4.99 -15.29
C TYR A 4 1.13 4.03 -14.19
N LEU A 5 1.06 2.72 -14.40
CA LEU A 5 1.54 1.73 -13.43
C LEU A 5 3.06 1.84 -13.21
N ARG A 6 3.85 2.05 -14.27
CA ARG A 6 5.30 2.32 -14.14
C ARG A 6 5.59 3.59 -13.35
N GLN A 7 4.81 4.66 -13.54
CA GLN A 7 4.94 5.89 -12.74
C GLN A 7 4.63 5.67 -11.26
N ARG A 8 3.87 4.61 -10.95
CA ARG A 8 3.55 4.15 -9.60
C ARG A 8 4.49 3.05 -9.10
N GLY A 9 5.64 2.84 -9.79
CA GLY A 9 6.63 1.83 -9.40
C GLY A 9 6.22 0.38 -9.62
N ILE A 10 5.04 0.11 -10.20
CA ILE A 10 4.52 -1.25 -10.34
C ILE A 10 5.19 -1.99 -11.49
N ASN A 11 5.61 -3.23 -11.23
CA ASN A 11 6.06 -4.14 -12.28
C ASN A 11 4.91 -4.46 -13.24
N THR A 12 5.11 -4.11 -14.52
CA THR A 12 4.04 -4.21 -15.53
C THR A 12 3.71 -5.64 -15.92
N GLU A 13 4.62 -6.59 -15.81
CA GLU A 13 4.34 -8.00 -16.12
C GLU A 13 3.45 -8.62 -15.04
N LEU A 14 3.69 -8.31 -13.76
CA LEU A 14 2.78 -8.67 -12.69
C LEU A 14 1.39 -8.05 -12.90
N ALA A 15 1.36 -6.75 -13.21
CA ALA A 15 0.08 -6.06 -13.44
C ALA A 15 -0.71 -6.61 -14.63
N LYS A 16 -0.07 -7.10 -15.69
CA LYS A 16 -0.76 -7.75 -16.83
C LYS A 16 -1.46 -9.05 -16.43
N ARG A 17 -0.91 -9.77 -15.46
CA ARG A 17 -1.55 -10.99 -14.94
C ARG A 17 -2.80 -10.67 -14.13
N GLU A 18 -2.71 -9.67 -13.27
CA GLU A 18 -3.72 -9.34 -12.26
C GLU A 18 -4.81 -8.38 -12.77
N CYS A 19 -4.48 -7.53 -13.74
CA CYS A 19 -5.34 -6.45 -14.20
C CYS A 19 -5.78 -6.63 -15.65
N ARG A 20 -6.79 -5.85 -16.03
CA ARG A 20 -7.30 -5.75 -17.41
C ARG A 20 -7.35 -4.29 -17.84
N GLU A 21 -7.27 -4.04 -19.14
CA GLU A 21 -7.65 -2.75 -19.68
C GLU A 21 -9.18 -2.67 -19.76
N VAL A 22 -9.74 -1.66 -19.10
CA VAL A 22 -11.17 -1.41 -19.10
C VAL A 22 -11.47 -0.15 -19.88
N ARG A 23 -12.42 -0.27 -20.85
CA ARG A 23 -12.99 0.84 -21.60
C ARG A 23 -14.40 1.09 -21.10
N TYR A 24 -14.71 2.31 -20.75
CA TYR A 24 -16.05 2.68 -20.26
C TYR A 24 -16.47 4.04 -20.79
N LEU A 25 -17.76 4.30 -20.78
CA LEU A 25 -18.34 5.56 -21.20
C LEU A 25 -18.82 6.33 -19.98
N THR A 26 -18.52 7.63 -19.92
CA THR A 26 -19.11 8.57 -18.97
C THR A 26 -19.55 9.79 -19.75
N ASP A 27 -20.83 10.13 -19.67
CA ASP A 27 -21.45 11.23 -20.42
C ASP A 27 -21.15 11.16 -21.93
N GLY A 28 -21.25 9.93 -22.50
CA GLY A 28 -21.00 9.66 -23.91
C GLY A 28 -19.53 9.71 -24.35
N LYS A 29 -18.58 10.01 -23.44
CA LYS A 29 -17.16 10.06 -23.74
C LYS A 29 -16.46 8.76 -23.36
N PRO A 30 -15.57 8.22 -24.22
CA PRO A 30 -14.82 7.01 -23.92
C PRO A 30 -13.64 7.31 -22.98
N TYR A 31 -13.48 6.46 -21.97
CA TYR A 31 -12.37 6.47 -21.03
C TYR A 31 -11.69 5.11 -20.96
N PHE A 32 -10.43 5.13 -20.53
CA PHE A 32 -9.62 3.93 -20.33
C PHE A 32 -9.07 3.93 -18.91
N ALA A 33 -9.08 2.78 -18.27
CA ALA A 33 -8.50 2.61 -16.95
C ALA A 33 -7.86 1.22 -16.81
N VAL A 34 -6.95 1.10 -15.85
CA VAL A 34 -6.55 -0.19 -15.30
C VAL A 34 -7.73 -0.70 -14.48
N GLY A 35 -8.22 -1.89 -14.79
CA GLY A 35 -9.29 -2.55 -14.05
C GLY A 35 -8.74 -3.76 -13.30
N PHE A 36 -9.04 -3.82 -12.02
CA PHE A 36 -8.75 -4.95 -11.16
C PHE A 36 -10.05 -5.66 -10.80
N PRO A 37 -10.23 -6.95 -11.22
CA PRO A 37 -11.50 -7.64 -11.08
C PRO A 37 -11.77 -7.98 -9.61
N ASN A 38 -13.02 -7.90 -9.21
CA ASN A 38 -13.48 -8.41 -7.92
C ASN A 38 -14.24 -9.74 -8.08
N ARG A 39 -14.54 -10.43 -7.00
CA ARG A 39 -15.17 -11.76 -7.01
C ARG A 39 -16.61 -11.76 -7.51
N SER A 40 -17.29 -10.60 -7.55
CA SER A 40 -18.67 -10.46 -8.01
C SER A 40 -18.79 -10.03 -9.49
N GLY A 41 -17.65 -9.97 -10.22
CA GLY A 41 -17.63 -9.59 -11.64
C GLY A 41 -17.57 -8.08 -11.89
N GLY A 42 -17.46 -7.26 -10.85
CA GLY A 42 -17.15 -5.83 -10.96
C GLY A 42 -15.64 -5.58 -11.06
N TYR A 43 -15.28 -4.31 -11.23
CA TYR A 43 -13.88 -3.88 -11.33
C TYR A 43 -13.62 -2.65 -10.48
N GLU A 44 -12.52 -2.67 -9.74
CA GLU A 44 -11.90 -1.43 -9.30
C GLU A 44 -11.11 -0.84 -10.46
N ILE A 45 -11.35 0.44 -10.77
CA ILE A 45 -10.72 1.09 -11.91
C ILE A 45 -9.86 2.26 -11.48
N ARG A 46 -8.71 2.41 -12.13
CA ARG A 46 -7.77 3.49 -11.84
C ARG A 46 -7.01 3.93 -13.08
N ASN A 47 -6.88 5.25 -13.21
CA ASN A 47 -5.93 5.88 -14.12
C ASN A 47 -5.30 7.10 -13.43
N LYS A 48 -4.53 7.92 -14.16
CA LYS A 48 -3.85 9.10 -13.59
C LYS A 48 -4.81 10.11 -12.95
N LEU A 49 -6.04 10.22 -13.44
CA LEU A 49 -7.01 11.26 -13.10
C LEU A 49 -8.20 10.76 -12.27
N PHE A 50 -8.40 9.43 -12.24
CA PHE A 50 -9.63 8.88 -11.69
C PHE A 50 -9.40 7.57 -10.93
N LYS A 51 -10.10 7.44 -9.79
CA LYS A 51 -10.27 6.20 -9.01
C LYS A 51 -11.77 5.95 -8.89
N GLY A 52 -12.21 4.76 -9.22
CA GLY A 52 -13.62 4.40 -9.15
C GLY A 52 -13.85 2.91 -9.19
N CYS A 53 -15.12 2.53 -9.31
CA CYS A 53 -15.54 1.14 -9.38
C CYS A 53 -16.60 0.99 -10.46
N ILE A 54 -16.50 -0.09 -11.23
CA ILE A 54 -17.59 -0.61 -12.06
C ILE A 54 -18.30 -1.69 -11.25
N ALA A 55 -19.57 -1.48 -10.98
CA ALA A 55 -20.38 -2.34 -10.12
C ALA A 55 -20.45 -3.81 -10.64
N PRO A 56 -20.69 -4.75 -9.72
CA PRO A 56 -20.90 -4.59 -8.29
C PRO A 56 -19.61 -4.37 -7.51
N LYS A 57 -19.69 -3.63 -6.36
CA LYS A 57 -18.58 -3.49 -5.43
C LYS A 57 -18.41 -4.74 -4.58
N ASP A 58 -17.21 -5.30 -4.59
CA ASP A 58 -16.86 -6.44 -3.74
C ASP A 58 -15.35 -6.50 -3.46
N ILE A 59 -14.95 -7.40 -2.60
CA ILE A 59 -13.55 -7.77 -2.39
C ILE A 59 -13.03 -8.58 -3.57
N THR A 60 -11.71 -8.60 -3.75
CA THR A 60 -11.03 -9.58 -4.60
C THR A 60 -10.40 -10.64 -3.71
N HIS A 61 -10.59 -11.92 -4.02
CA HIS A 61 -9.99 -13.03 -3.28
C HIS A 61 -9.21 -13.91 -4.25
N ILE A 62 -7.88 -13.87 -4.16
CA ILE A 62 -6.96 -14.61 -4.99
C ILE A 62 -6.45 -15.81 -4.19
N ARG A 63 -6.89 -16.99 -4.58
CA ARG A 63 -6.51 -18.27 -3.98
C ARG A 63 -5.46 -18.96 -4.83
N GLN A 64 -4.52 -19.57 -4.15
CA GLN A 64 -3.57 -20.47 -4.79
C GLN A 64 -4.22 -21.85 -5.06
N GLU A 65 -3.60 -22.63 -5.94
CA GLU A 65 -4.09 -23.99 -6.25
C GLU A 65 -4.12 -24.92 -5.03
N GLN A 66 -3.11 -24.77 -4.17
CA GLN A 66 -3.02 -25.50 -2.92
C GLN A 66 -3.51 -24.65 -1.75
N PRO A 67 -4.22 -25.23 -0.76
CA PRO A 67 -4.64 -24.52 0.44
C PRO A 67 -3.46 -23.82 1.13
N ARG A 68 -3.65 -22.57 1.53
CA ARG A 68 -2.64 -21.78 2.26
C ARG A 68 -3.11 -21.50 3.69
N GLU A 69 -2.16 -21.51 4.61
CA GLU A 69 -2.42 -21.16 6.01
C GLU A 69 -2.40 -19.64 6.22
N THR A 70 -1.74 -18.92 5.31
CA THR A 70 -1.53 -17.47 5.42
C THR A 70 -2.32 -16.73 4.34
N CYS A 71 -3.01 -15.67 4.76
CA CYS A 71 -3.61 -14.68 3.86
C CYS A 71 -2.96 -13.31 4.08
N CYS A 72 -2.61 -12.62 2.99
CA CYS A 72 -2.25 -11.20 3.02
C CYS A 72 -3.45 -10.36 2.60
N LEU A 73 -3.84 -9.42 3.45
CA LEU A 73 -4.99 -8.53 3.28
C LEU A 73 -4.51 -7.13 2.92
N PHE A 74 -5.05 -6.55 1.84
CA PHE A 74 -4.71 -5.22 1.35
C PHE A 74 -5.96 -4.34 1.31
N GLU A 75 -5.76 -3.01 1.50
CA GLU A 75 -6.86 -2.07 1.34
C GLU A 75 -7.21 -1.88 -0.13
N GLY A 76 -6.22 -1.65 -0.99
CA GLY A 76 -6.39 -1.41 -2.41
C GLY A 76 -5.51 -2.28 -3.31
N PHE A 77 -5.90 -2.43 -4.57
CA PHE A 77 -5.14 -3.24 -5.52
C PHE A 77 -3.78 -2.65 -5.88
N MET A 78 -3.57 -1.34 -5.68
CA MET A 78 -2.25 -0.73 -5.89
C MET A 78 -1.26 -1.21 -4.84
N ASP A 79 -1.70 -1.42 -3.59
CA ASP A 79 -0.87 -1.94 -2.52
C ASP A 79 -0.56 -3.41 -2.71
N TYR A 80 -1.56 -4.20 -3.16
CA TYR A 80 -1.35 -5.58 -3.59
C TYR A 80 -0.29 -5.69 -4.69
N LEU A 81 -0.41 -4.89 -5.76
CA LEU A 81 0.59 -4.88 -6.84
C LEU A 81 1.97 -4.39 -6.38
N SER A 82 2.00 -3.45 -5.43
CA SER A 82 3.25 -2.98 -4.81
C SER A 82 3.91 -4.08 -3.99
N PHE A 83 3.14 -4.84 -3.23
CA PHE A 83 3.63 -6.01 -2.50
C PHE A 83 4.27 -7.03 -3.43
N LEU A 84 3.58 -7.41 -4.51
CA LEU A 84 4.12 -8.35 -5.50
C LEU A 84 5.41 -7.83 -6.14
N THR A 85 5.44 -6.53 -6.49
CA THR A 85 6.61 -5.88 -7.06
C THR A 85 7.80 -5.92 -6.09
N LEU A 86 7.59 -5.51 -4.84
CA LEU A 86 8.63 -5.53 -3.79
C LEU A 86 9.15 -6.94 -3.53
N ARG A 87 8.28 -7.94 -3.52
CA ARG A 87 8.68 -9.35 -3.35
C ARG A 87 9.59 -9.81 -4.49
N LEU A 88 9.21 -9.50 -5.73
CA LEU A 88 10.02 -9.84 -6.91
C LEU A 88 11.37 -9.12 -6.91
N GLU A 89 11.42 -7.85 -6.55
CA GLU A 89 12.65 -7.06 -6.53
C GLU A 89 13.61 -7.47 -5.40
N ARG A 90 13.09 -7.72 -4.21
CA ARG A 90 13.91 -8.04 -3.02
C ARG A 90 14.29 -9.51 -2.91
N CYS A 91 13.52 -10.39 -3.52
CA CYS A 91 13.70 -11.83 -3.47
C CYS A 91 13.58 -12.46 -4.88
N PRO A 92 14.39 -12.04 -5.87
CA PRO A 92 14.22 -12.46 -7.26
C PRO A 92 14.35 -13.99 -7.45
N GLU A 93 15.22 -14.65 -6.66
CA GLU A 93 15.41 -16.10 -6.71
C GLU A 93 14.21 -16.89 -6.18
N ARG A 94 13.53 -16.33 -5.19
CA ARG A 94 12.37 -16.93 -4.52
C ARG A 94 11.38 -15.86 -4.09
N PRO A 95 10.63 -15.27 -5.02
CA PRO A 95 9.68 -14.22 -4.68
C PRO A 95 8.52 -14.73 -3.82
N ASP A 96 8.26 -16.05 -3.82
CA ASP A 96 7.23 -16.72 -2.99
C ASP A 96 5.86 -16.04 -3.12
N LEU A 97 5.46 -15.69 -4.38
CA LEU A 97 4.22 -15.00 -4.66
C LEU A 97 2.99 -15.89 -4.48
N ASP A 98 3.19 -17.19 -4.53
CA ASP A 98 2.19 -18.25 -4.38
C ASP A 98 2.23 -18.97 -3.02
N GLY A 99 3.07 -18.51 -2.11
CA GLY A 99 3.18 -19.05 -0.74
C GLY A 99 2.02 -18.71 0.18
N GLN A 100 1.18 -17.74 -0.20
CA GLN A 100 0.02 -17.25 0.54
C GLN A 100 -1.14 -16.92 -0.39
N ASP A 101 -2.33 -16.87 0.16
CA ASP A 101 -3.51 -16.31 -0.50
C ASP A 101 -3.58 -14.80 -0.28
N TYR A 102 -4.39 -14.12 -1.10
CA TYR A 102 -4.53 -12.66 -1.04
C TYR A 102 -5.99 -12.24 -1.04
N ILE A 103 -6.31 -11.27 -0.18
CA ILE A 103 -7.59 -10.56 -0.21
C ILE A 103 -7.32 -9.09 -0.39
N VAL A 104 -7.99 -8.46 -1.36
CA VAL A 104 -8.00 -7.02 -1.54
C VAL A 104 -9.40 -6.52 -1.21
N LEU A 105 -9.50 -5.66 -0.21
CA LEU A 105 -10.79 -5.11 0.25
C LEU A 105 -11.43 -4.21 -0.81
N ASN A 106 -10.59 -3.54 -1.63
CA ASN A 106 -10.98 -2.50 -2.58
C ASN A 106 -11.57 -1.22 -1.91
N SER A 107 -11.85 -1.29 -0.63
CA SER A 107 -12.20 -0.22 0.31
C SER A 107 -12.36 -0.85 1.70
N THR A 108 -12.01 -0.14 2.76
CA THR A 108 -12.27 -0.56 4.16
C THR A 108 -13.76 -0.84 4.41
N SER A 109 -14.68 -0.15 3.69
CA SER A 109 -16.13 -0.40 3.76
C SER A 109 -16.56 -1.82 3.34
N ASN A 110 -15.71 -2.59 2.68
CA ASN A 110 -15.95 -3.99 2.33
C ASN A 110 -15.39 -4.98 3.36
N LEU A 111 -14.88 -4.52 4.51
CA LEU A 111 -14.25 -5.38 5.51
C LEU A 111 -15.17 -6.55 5.94
N SER A 112 -16.45 -6.26 6.17
CA SER A 112 -17.45 -7.28 6.54
C SER A 112 -17.58 -8.42 5.53
N LYS A 113 -17.29 -8.16 4.25
CA LYS A 113 -17.30 -9.17 3.19
C LYS A 113 -16.06 -10.07 3.23
N ALA A 114 -14.98 -9.64 3.88
CA ALA A 114 -13.75 -10.40 4.05
C ALA A 114 -13.79 -11.35 5.24
N ILE A 115 -14.64 -11.10 6.24
CA ILE A 115 -14.72 -11.89 7.48
C ILE A 115 -14.81 -13.39 7.17
N ARG A 116 -15.89 -13.85 6.55
CA ARG A 116 -16.05 -15.29 6.22
C ARG A 116 -14.88 -15.87 5.40
N PRO A 117 -14.40 -15.23 4.32
CA PRO A 117 -13.20 -15.67 3.62
C PRO A 117 -11.96 -15.82 4.51
N LEU A 118 -11.81 -15.02 5.56
CA LEU A 118 -10.66 -15.05 6.47
C LEU A 118 -10.73 -16.16 7.53
N ASP A 119 -11.89 -16.74 7.79
CA ASP A 119 -12.09 -17.79 8.84
C ASP A 119 -11.11 -18.96 8.69
N GLY A 120 -10.81 -19.36 7.47
CA GLY A 120 -9.97 -20.53 7.16
C GLY A 120 -8.45 -20.30 7.34
N TYR A 121 -7.99 -19.07 7.61
CA TYR A 121 -6.55 -18.77 7.70
C TYR A 121 -6.05 -18.76 9.14
N GLY A 122 -4.93 -19.45 9.37
CA GLY A 122 -4.23 -19.42 10.66
C GLY A 122 -3.42 -18.14 10.87
N ARG A 123 -3.07 -17.44 9.79
CA ARG A 123 -2.31 -16.18 9.80
C ARG A 123 -2.90 -15.18 8.81
N ILE A 124 -3.15 -13.97 9.28
CA ILE A 124 -3.71 -12.86 8.50
C ILE A 124 -2.75 -11.68 8.62
N HIS A 125 -2.05 -11.34 7.54
CA HIS A 125 -1.13 -10.21 7.49
C HIS A 125 -1.82 -9.02 6.84
N CYS A 126 -2.06 -7.96 7.61
CA CYS A 126 -2.80 -6.77 7.18
C CYS A 126 -1.84 -5.70 6.65
N PHE A 127 -1.97 -5.35 5.39
CA PHE A 127 -1.30 -4.26 4.69
C PHE A 127 -2.33 -3.18 4.36
N LEU A 128 -2.85 -2.52 5.42
CA LEU A 128 -3.85 -1.45 5.29
C LEU A 128 -3.19 -0.08 5.42
N ASP A 129 -3.88 0.97 4.98
CA ASP A 129 -3.35 2.33 5.00
C ASP A 129 -3.03 2.80 6.42
N ASN A 130 -1.99 3.62 6.56
CA ASN A 130 -1.57 4.24 7.82
C ASN A 130 -2.44 5.46 8.17
N ASP A 131 -3.75 5.32 7.99
CA ASP A 131 -4.75 6.31 8.34
C ASP A 131 -5.74 5.77 9.38
N LYS A 132 -6.71 6.61 9.75
CA LYS A 132 -7.71 6.24 10.76
C LYS A 132 -8.54 5.03 10.34
N ALA A 133 -8.97 4.96 9.08
CA ALA A 133 -9.83 3.89 8.59
C ALA A 133 -9.09 2.54 8.54
N GLY A 134 -7.82 2.54 8.10
CA GLY A 134 -6.97 1.34 8.11
C GLY A 134 -6.69 0.84 9.52
N MET A 135 -6.41 1.76 10.47
CA MET A 135 -6.20 1.39 11.88
C MET A 135 -7.47 0.80 12.54
N GLU A 136 -8.64 1.39 12.28
CA GLU A 136 -9.93 0.88 12.77
C GLU A 136 -10.23 -0.51 12.19
N ALA A 137 -9.97 -0.72 10.89
CA ALA A 137 -10.14 -2.02 10.26
C ALA A 137 -9.21 -3.10 10.83
N VAL A 138 -7.93 -2.77 11.13
CA VAL A 138 -7.02 -3.71 11.82
C VAL A 138 -7.53 -4.06 13.21
N GLN A 139 -8.07 -3.07 13.94
CA GLN A 139 -8.62 -3.29 15.27
C GLN A 139 -9.84 -4.21 15.24
N GLU A 140 -10.78 -4.00 14.30
CA GLU A 140 -11.95 -4.87 14.09
C GLU A 140 -11.51 -6.32 13.78
N LEU A 141 -10.52 -6.50 12.91
CA LEU A 141 -9.96 -7.82 12.62
C LEU A 141 -9.30 -8.47 13.83
N ARG A 142 -8.63 -7.71 14.70
CA ARG A 142 -8.04 -8.24 15.94
C ARG A 142 -9.09 -8.67 16.94
N GLU A 143 -10.21 -7.98 17.01
CA GLU A 143 -11.35 -8.36 17.86
C GLU A 143 -11.97 -9.69 17.39
N GLU A 144 -12.05 -9.92 16.07
CA GLU A 144 -12.61 -11.15 15.49
C GLU A 144 -11.62 -12.32 15.53
N TYR A 145 -10.34 -12.09 15.16
CA TYR A 145 -9.38 -13.17 14.90
C TYR A 145 -8.22 -13.26 15.91
N GLY A 146 -8.11 -12.32 16.83
CA GLY A 146 -7.11 -12.33 17.89
C GLY A 146 -5.68 -12.38 17.36
N LEU A 147 -4.90 -13.31 17.88
CA LEU A 147 -3.47 -13.46 17.57
C LEU A 147 -3.16 -13.91 16.15
N ARG A 148 -4.17 -14.32 15.38
CA ARG A 148 -3.99 -14.63 13.96
C ARG A 148 -3.68 -13.39 13.12
N VAL A 149 -4.10 -12.20 13.59
CA VAL A 149 -3.90 -10.92 12.89
C VAL A 149 -2.55 -10.32 13.20
N ARG A 150 -1.81 -10.01 12.16
CA ARG A 150 -0.53 -9.29 12.20
C ARG A 150 -0.63 -8.03 11.37
N ASP A 151 -0.51 -6.89 12.01
CA ASP A 151 -0.40 -5.60 11.34
C ASP A 151 0.99 -5.47 10.73
N ALA A 152 1.05 -5.38 9.41
CA ALA A 152 2.27 -5.21 8.63
C ALA A 152 2.53 -3.75 8.22
N SER A 153 1.69 -2.80 8.62
CA SER A 153 1.80 -1.39 8.26
C SER A 153 3.10 -0.73 8.75
N HIS A 154 3.72 -1.30 9.80
CA HIS A 154 5.03 -0.88 10.30
C HIS A 154 6.15 -1.00 9.25
N ILE A 155 6.01 -1.88 8.23
CA ILE A 155 6.99 -2.07 7.15
C ILE A 155 7.12 -0.80 6.30
N TYR A 156 6.02 -0.04 6.16
CA TYR A 156 5.96 1.24 5.46
C TYR A 156 5.64 2.41 6.41
N GLY A 157 6.14 2.34 7.64
CA GLY A 157 6.05 3.43 8.60
C GLY A 157 6.62 4.73 8.01
N GLY A 158 5.89 5.84 8.15
CA GLY A 158 6.23 7.14 7.55
C GLY A 158 5.67 7.36 6.14
N TYR A 159 4.97 6.38 5.59
CA TYR A 159 4.21 6.45 4.35
C TYR A 159 2.73 6.17 4.62
N ASN A 160 1.83 6.68 3.79
CA ASN A 160 0.41 6.42 3.99
C ASN A 160 0.05 4.98 3.63
N ASP A 161 0.55 4.48 2.53
CA ASP A 161 0.27 3.16 1.99
C ASP A 161 1.53 2.49 1.44
N LEU A 162 1.42 1.22 1.07
CA LEU A 162 2.53 0.42 0.55
C LEU A 162 2.98 0.91 -0.84
N ASN A 163 2.08 1.49 -1.65
CA ASN A 163 2.46 2.05 -2.93
C ASN A 163 3.23 3.37 -2.78
N ASP A 164 2.87 4.21 -1.82
CA ASP A 164 3.65 5.41 -1.50
C ASP A 164 5.05 5.05 -0.98
N PHE A 165 5.17 3.98 -0.19
CA PHE A 165 6.48 3.43 0.20
C PHE A 165 7.30 2.96 -1.01
N LEU A 166 6.70 2.20 -1.93
CA LEU A 166 7.36 1.77 -3.17
C LEU A 166 7.84 2.96 -4.01
N CYS A 167 7.04 4.04 -4.08
CA CYS A 167 7.35 5.27 -4.80
C CYS A 167 8.28 6.24 -4.05
N GLY A 168 8.62 5.99 -2.78
CA GLY A 168 9.39 6.91 -1.93
C GLY A 168 8.64 8.19 -1.55
N LYS A 169 7.29 8.21 -1.60
CA LYS A 169 6.46 9.38 -1.33
C LYS A 169 6.03 9.42 0.14
N ARG A 170 6.82 10.06 0.99
CA ARG A 170 6.51 10.20 2.42
C ARG A 170 5.23 10.99 2.66
N SER A 171 4.51 10.63 3.74
CA SER A 171 3.38 11.41 4.21
C SER A 171 3.89 12.75 4.80
N GLY A 172 3.21 13.87 4.51
CA GLY A 172 3.61 15.19 5.02
C GLY A 172 3.63 15.30 6.56
N GLN A 173 3.02 14.35 7.27
CA GLN A 173 3.14 14.23 8.72
C GLN A 173 4.48 13.64 9.16
N ALA A 174 5.08 12.75 8.36
CA ALA A 174 6.39 12.16 8.62
C ALA A 174 7.51 13.18 8.34
N GLU A 175 7.38 13.99 7.29
CA GLU A 175 8.31 15.08 6.97
C GLU A 175 8.39 16.09 8.12
N ARG A 176 7.25 16.55 8.65
CA ARG A 176 7.20 17.47 9.80
C ARG A 176 7.79 16.91 11.10
N ARG A 177 7.80 15.58 11.29
CA ARG A 177 8.42 14.94 12.46
C ARG A 177 9.94 14.86 12.32
N GLN A 178 10.47 14.66 11.11
CA GLN A 178 11.91 14.64 10.86
C GLN A 178 12.53 16.05 10.96
N GLU A 179 11.89 17.07 10.39
CA GLU A 179 12.32 18.47 10.54
C GLU A 179 12.39 18.93 12.01
N LYS A 180 11.55 18.39 12.89
CA LYS A 180 11.57 18.67 14.33
C LYS A 180 12.62 17.87 15.12
N GLN A 181 13.21 16.84 14.53
CA GLN A 181 14.22 15.97 15.16
C GLN A 181 15.65 16.26 14.71
N GLU A 182 15.86 17.06 13.66
CA GLU A 182 17.19 17.57 13.34
C GLU A 182 17.58 18.61 14.41
N PRO A 183 18.63 18.40 15.23
CA PRO A 183 19.07 19.38 16.19
C PRO A 183 19.57 20.61 15.42
N GLU A 184 19.11 21.80 15.80
CA GLU A 184 19.65 23.06 15.31
C GLU A 184 21.16 23.03 15.45
N GLY A 185 21.86 22.87 14.33
CA GLY A 185 23.30 22.86 14.25
C GLY A 185 23.84 24.19 14.76
N GLY A 186 24.34 24.18 16.01
CA GLY A 186 24.83 25.34 16.66
C GLY A 186 25.93 26.02 15.84
N GLN A 187 25.65 27.19 15.32
CA GLN A 187 26.67 28.13 14.85
C GLN A 187 27.54 28.55 16.03
N ARG A 188 28.64 27.83 16.25
CA ARG A 188 29.71 28.31 17.08
C ARG A 188 30.38 29.48 16.37
N GLN A 189 29.99 30.70 16.71
CA GLN A 189 30.76 31.90 16.41
C GLN A 189 32.14 31.78 17.02
N ALA A 190 33.16 31.70 16.15
CA ALA A 190 34.56 31.80 16.56
C ALA A 190 34.82 33.22 17.13
N ARG A 191 35.06 33.32 18.43
CA ARG A 191 35.55 34.54 19.09
C ARG A 191 36.98 34.77 18.66
N GLN A 192 37.25 35.87 17.92
CA GLN A 192 38.58 36.37 17.63
C GLN A 192 39.21 36.88 18.92
N PRO A 193 40.52 36.60 19.20
CA PRO A 193 41.22 37.15 20.37
C PRO A 193 41.54 38.63 20.14
N LYS A 194 41.15 39.47 21.10
CA LYS A 194 41.54 40.90 21.15
C LYS A 194 43.04 41.04 21.44
N ASN A 195 43.80 41.56 20.51
CA ASN A 195 45.18 41.94 20.64
C ASN A 195 45.29 43.17 21.58
N LYS A 196 45.86 43.02 22.75
CA LYS A 196 46.25 44.13 23.63
C LYS A 196 47.62 44.62 23.20
N GLY A 197 47.66 45.78 22.54
CA GLY A 197 48.89 46.50 22.28
C GLY A 197 49.54 47.03 23.59
N ILE A 198 50.80 46.72 23.75
CA ILE A 198 51.68 47.29 24.80
C ILE A 198 52.28 48.57 24.20
N ARG A 199 52.04 49.70 24.85
CA ARG A 199 52.83 50.95 24.64
C ARG A 199 54.01 50.95 25.57
N MET A 200 55.22 51.20 25.03
CA MET A 200 56.30 51.91 25.67
C MET A 200 56.35 53.32 25.15
#